data_2f30e98c6aa1a2a33a4aa5849a334aab
#
_entry.id   2f30e98c6aa1a2a33a4aa5849a334aab
#
_cell.length_a   1.000
_cell.length_b   1.000
_cell.length_c   1.000
_cell.angle_alpha   90.00
_cell.angle_beta   90.00
_cell.angle_gamma   90.00
#
_symmetry.space_group_name_H-M   'P 1'
#
loop_
_entity.id
_entity.type
_entity.pdbx_description
1 polymer ?
#
loop_
_entity_poly.entity_id
_entity_poly.type
_entity_poly.pdbx_seq_one_letter_code
_entity_poly.pdbx_strand_id
1 'polypeptide(L)'
;MTDFFNSEQVQEDLRDIFTTYQNLAAMTARIQFEPKETRVQHIDKCQDLIDKQKTFFTRLCLSAPEDNEAADMKERVNLMSQAFGFSNLYECLDKLTETLDAARKK
;
A
#
# COMPACT_ATOMS: atom_id res chain seq x y z
N MET A 1 -13.47 12.52 -19.04
CA MET A 1 -13.48 13.15 -17.77
C MET A 1 -12.59 12.47 -16.76
N THR A 2 -11.68 13.17 -16.29
CA THR A 2 -10.59 12.59 -15.53
C THR A 2 -10.42 13.21 -14.17
N ASP A 3 -11.47 13.89 -13.72
CA ASP A 3 -11.42 14.67 -12.49
C ASP A 3 -11.19 13.80 -11.25
N PHE A 4 -11.43 12.49 -11.37
CA PHE A 4 -11.16 11.59 -10.27
C PHE A 4 -9.71 11.69 -9.80
N PHE A 5 -8.76 11.66 -10.76
CA PHE A 5 -7.34 11.70 -10.42
C PHE A 5 -6.78 13.12 -10.28
N ASN A 6 -7.61 14.13 -10.53
CA ASN A 6 -7.27 15.52 -10.34
C ASN A 6 -7.75 16.09 -9.00
N SER A 7 -8.62 15.39 -8.31
CA SER A 7 -9.22 15.92 -7.10
C SER A 7 -8.21 15.97 -5.95
N GLU A 8 -8.46 16.88 -5.01
CA GLU A 8 -7.65 16.95 -3.78
C GLU A 8 -7.70 15.64 -3.02
N GLN A 9 -8.86 14.97 -3.06
CA GLN A 9 -9.03 13.68 -2.38
C GLN A 9 -8.06 12.64 -2.93
N VAL A 10 -7.90 12.58 -4.25
CA VAL A 10 -6.99 11.62 -4.86
C VAL A 10 -5.54 11.97 -4.55
N GLN A 11 -5.19 13.26 -4.51
CA GLN A 11 -3.85 13.68 -4.13
C GLN A 11 -3.54 13.32 -2.68
N GLU A 12 -4.53 13.45 -1.80
CA GLU A 12 -4.40 13.00 -0.42
C GLU A 12 -4.23 11.48 -0.35
N ASP A 13 -5.03 10.74 -1.12
CA ASP A 13 -4.95 9.28 -1.16
C ASP A 13 -3.56 8.83 -1.62
N LEU A 14 -3.00 9.52 -2.60
CA LEU A 14 -1.66 9.21 -3.09
C LEU A 14 -0.60 9.43 -2.00
N ARG A 15 -0.71 10.53 -1.26
CA ARG A 15 0.16 10.78 -0.12
C ARG A 15 -0.04 9.74 0.98
N ASP A 16 -1.28 9.34 1.19
CA ASP A 16 -1.61 8.32 2.19
C ASP A 16 -1.00 6.97 1.85
N ILE A 17 -0.88 6.64 0.56
CA ILE A 17 -0.18 5.42 0.14
C ILE A 17 1.25 5.43 0.67
N PHE A 18 1.98 6.52 0.49
CA PHE A 18 3.35 6.64 1.00
C PHE A 18 3.40 6.51 2.53
N THR A 19 2.58 7.31 3.21
CA THR A 19 2.57 7.34 4.67
C THR A 19 2.13 5.99 5.25
N THR A 20 1.07 5.42 4.68
CA THR A 20 0.55 4.13 5.15
C THR A 20 1.56 3.03 4.93
N TYR A 21 2.24 3.02 3.78
CA TYR A 21 3.28 2.02 3.53
C TYR A 21 4.39 2.12 4.57
N GLN A 22 4.87 3.34 4.85
CA GLN A 22 5.92 3.54 5.84
C GLN A 22 5.47 3.10 7.24
N ASN A 23 4.23 3.42 7.61
CA ASN A 23 3.66 3.02 8.88
C ASN A 23 3.49 1.50 8.97
N LEU A 24 3.02 0.88 7.89
CA LEU A 24 2.89 -0.57 7.83
C LEU A 24 4.23 -1.27 7.97
N ALA A 25 5.26 -0.77 7.29
CA ALA A 25 6.60 -1.35 7.39
C ALA A 25 7.14 -1.24 8.82
N ALA A 26 6.97 -0.08 9.45
CA ALA A 26 7.41 0.14 10.82
C ALA A 26 6.65 -0.73 11.81
N MET A 27 5.32 -0.83 11.66
CA MET A 27 4.47 -1.65 12.52
C MET A 27 4.82 -3.14 12.36
N THR A 28 5.02 -3.57 11.12
CA THR A 28 5.36 -4.95 10.82
C THR A 28 6.67 -5.35 11.47
N ALA A 29 7.66 -4.44 11.47
CA ALA A 29 8.94 -4.71 12.11
C ALA A 29 8.82 -4.89 13.63
N ARG A 30 7.85 -4.21 14.26
CA ARG A 30 7.65 -4.27 15.71
C ARG A 30 6.66 -5.32 16.16
N ILE A 31 5.80 -5.78 15.26
CA ILE A 31 4.67 -6.64 15.57
C ILE A 31 5.10 -7.95 16.23
N GLN A 32 6.24 -8.49 15.82
CA GLN A 32 6.76 -9.74 16.35
C GLN A 32 7.17 -9.64 17.83
N PHE A 33 7.33 -8.44 18.35
CA PHE A 33 7.71 -8.21 19.75
C PHE A 33 6.50 -7.92 20.64
N GLU A 34 5.29 -7.87 20.06
CA GLU A 34 4.09 -7.56 20.80
C GLU A 34 3.42 -8.83 21.35
N PRO A 35 2.62 -8.71 22.45
CA PRO A 35 1.83 -9.83 22.93
C PRO A 35 0.91 -10.37 21.85
N LYS A 36 0.62 -11.66 21.91
CA LYS A 36 -0.14 -12.34 20.87
C LYS A 36 -1.48 -11.65 20.54
N GLU A 37 -2.23 -11.24 21.54
CA GLU A 37 -3.53 -10.60 21.33
C GLU A 37 -3.38 -9.27 20.58
N THR A 38 -2.44 -8.43 21.01
CA THR A 38 -2.18 -7.16 20.36
C THR A 38 -1.64 -7.38 18.96
N ARG A 39 -0.78 -8.38 18.79
CA ARG A 39 -0.21 -8.72 17.50
C ARG A 39 -1.29 -9.09 16.48
N VAL A 40 -2.25 -9.94 16.86
CA VAL A 40 -3.34 -10.34 15.97
C VAL A 40 -4.18 -9.14 15.56
N GLN A 41 -4.51 -8.25 16.50
CA GLN A 41 -5.27 -7.04 16.18
C GLN A 41 -4.53 -6.15 15.19
N HIS A 42 -3.23 -5.96 15.38
CA HIS A 42 -2.42 -5.14 14.48
C HIS A 42 -2.27 -5.79 13.10
N ILE A 43 -2.14 -7.11 13.04
CA ILE A 43 -2.06 -7.83 11.78
C ILE A 43 -3.35 -7.62 10.98
N ASP A 44 -4.50 -7.77 11.62
CA ASP A 44 -5.79 -7.60 10.94
C ASP A 44 -5.95 -6.17 10.42
N LYS A 45 -5.55 -5.18 11.21
CA LYS A 45 -5.60 -3.78 10.80
C LYS A 45 -4.67 -3.51 9.61
N CYS A 46 -3.45 -4.03 9.66
CA CYS A 46 -2.49 -3.87 8.57
C CYS A 46 -2.99 -4.54 7.29
N GLN A 47 -3.58 -5.73 7.41
CA GLN A 47 -4.11 -6.44 6.26
C GLN A 47 -5.24 -5.65 5.59
N ASP A 48 -6.12 -5.04 6.39
CA ASP A 48 -7.19 -4.20 5.87
C ASP A 48 -6.65 -2.99 5.09
N LEU A 49 -5.62 -2.34 5.63
CA LEU A 49 -4.98 -1.21 4.95
C LEU A 49 -4.28 -1.66 3.65
N ILE A 50 -3.65 -2.81 3.65
CA ILE A 50 -3.02 -3.38 2.46
C ILE A 50 -4.08 -3.61 1.37
N ASP A 51 -5.20 -4.19 1.74
CA ASP A 51 -6.28 -4.48 0.79
C ASP A 51 -6.84 -3.19 0.18
N LYS A 52 -6.99 -2.15 0.98
CA LYS A 52 -7.44 -0.85 0.47
C LYS A 52 -6.45 -0.25 -0.52
N GLN A 53 -5.17 -0.34 -0.25
CA GLN A 53 -4.14 0.16 -1.16
C GLN A 53 -4.10 -0.64 -2.45
N LYS A 54 -4.25 -1.95 -2.38
CA LYS A 54 -4.34 -2.80 -3.58
C LYS A 54 -5.51 -2.41 -4.46
N THR A 55 -6.67 -2.17 -3.86
CA THR A 55 -7.86 -1.75 -4.58
C THR A 55 -7.64 -0.40 -5.28
N PHE A 56 -7.07 0.56 -4.57
CA PHE A 56 -6.79 1.87 -5.16
C PHE A 56 -5.81 1.75 -6.33
N PHE A 57 -4.73 1.01 -6.16
CA PHE A 57 -3.73 0.84 -7.20
C PHE A 57 -4.28 0.09 -8.41
N THR A 58 -5.15 -0.89 -8.18
CA THR A 58 -5.82 -1.62 -9.27
C THR A 58 -6.67 -0.66 -10.12
N ARG A 59 -7.43 0.22 -9.49
CA ARG A 59 -8.21 1.23 -10.20
C ARG A 59 -7.31 2.16 -11.00
N LEU A 60 -6.20 2.55 -10.42
CA LEU A 60 -5.22 3.40 -11.08
C LEU A 60 -4.67 2.73 -12.34
N CYS A 61 -4.31 1.45 -12.23
CA CYS A 61 -3.79 0.69 -13.38
C CYS A 61 -4.84 0.55 -14.49
N LEU A 62 -6.10 0.36 -14.13
CA LEU A 62 -7.18 0.24 -15.12
C LEU A 62 -7.45 1.56 -15.83
N SER A 63 -7.25 2.68 -15.15
CA SER A 63 -7.48 4.01 -15.73
C SER A 63 -6.29 4.54 -16.53
N ALA A 64 -5.09 4.07 -16.27
CA ALA A 64 -3.86 4.59 -16.86
C ALA A 64 -3.86 4.62 -18.40
N PRO A 65 -4.35 3.59 -19.11
CA PRO A 65 -4.32 3.62 -20.59
C PRO A 65 -5.17 4.73 -21.20
N GLU A 66 -6.19 5.19 -20.50
CA GLU A 66 -7.12 6.19 -21.01
C GLU A 66 -6.95 7.57 -20.38
N ASP A 67 -6.15 7.66 -19.33
CA ASP A 67 -6.01 8.88 -18.53
C ASP A 67 -4.54 9.15 -18.26
N ASN A 68 -4.04 10.23 -18.82
CA ASN A 68 -2.64 10.61 -18.65
C ASN A 68 -2.25 10.88 -17.20
N GLU A 69 -3.17 11.41 -16.41
CA GLU A 69 -2.91 11.67 -15.01
C GLU A 69 -2.84 10.40 -14.19
N ALA A 70 -3.71 9.43 -14.50
CA ALA A 70 -3.65 8.13 -13.89
C ALA A 70 -2.32 7.43 -14.24
N ALA A 71 -1.88 7.56 -15.50
CA ALA A 71 -0.61 6.99 -15.93
C ALA A 71 0.57 7.63 -15.15
N ASP A 72 0.53 8.94 -14.98
CA ASP A 72 1.56 9.66 -14.22
C ASP A 72 1.60 9.22 -12.75
N MET A 73 0.44 9.09 -12.13
CA MET A 73 0.34 8.60 -10.74
C MET A 73 0.86 7.18 -10.61
N LYS A 74 0.49 6.33 -11.56
CA LYS A 74 0.97 4.94 -11.58
C LYS A 74 2.49 4.90 -11.63
N GLU A 75 3.10 5.73 -12.49
CA GLU A 75 4.53 5.82 -12.59
C GLU A 75 5.18 6.27 -11.29
N ARG A 76 4.59 7.28 -10.64
CA ARG A 76 5.10 7.79 -9.36
C ARG A 76 5.05 6.71 -8.27
N VAL A 77 3.95 5.98 -8.21
CA VAL A 77 3.80 4.89 -7.23
C VAL A 77 4.83 3.79 -7.51
N ASN A 78 5.04 3.46 -8.78
CA ASN A 78 6.04 2.46 -9.15
C ASN A 78 7.46 2.92 -8.81
N LEU A 79 7.77 4.19 -9.03
CA LEU A 79 9.08 4.74 -8.67
C LEU A 79 9.32 4.67 -7.16
N MET A 80 8.28 4.97 -6.38
CA MET A 80 8.36 4.81 -4.92
C MET A 80 8.67 3.36 -4.55
N SER A 81 7.96 2.42 -5.15
CA SER A 81 8.16 0.99 -4.89
C SER A 81 9.56 0.55 -5.26
N GLN A 82 10.08 1.05 -6.38
CA GLN A 82 11.45 0.76 -6.81
C GLN A 82 12.50 1.30 -5.83
N ALA A 83 12.21 2.44 -5.22
CA ALA A 83 13.09 3.00 -4.19
C ALA A 83 13.20 2.09 -2.97
N PHE A 84 12.17 1.28 -2.71
CA PHE A 84 12.19 0.27 -1.65
C PHE A 84 12.68 -1.10 -2.12
N GLY A 85 13.10 -1.22 -3.38
CA GLY A 85 13.64 -2.45 -3.91
C GLY A 85 12.62 -3.38 -4.57
N PHE A 86 11.46 -2.87 -4.93
CA PHE A 86 10.39 -3.66 -5.55
C PHE A 86 10.06 -3.13 -6.95
N SER A 87 9.51 -3.99 -7.80
CA SER A 87 9.15 -3.59 -9.16
C SER A 87 7.90 -2.70 -9.20
N ASN A 88 6.95 -2.94 -8.30
CA ASN A 88 5.71 -2.17 -8.23
C ASN A 88 5.10 -2.28 -6.84
N LEU A 89 3.98 -1.57 -6.64
CA LEU A 89 3.32 -1.54 -5.32
C LEU A 89 2.78 -2.91 -4.90
N TYR A 90 2.31 -3.72 -5.85
CA TYR A 90 1.82 -5.06 -5.53
C TYR A 90 2.89 -5.91 -4.86
N GLU A 91 4.12 -5.88 -5.36
CA GLU A 91 5.22 -6.61 -4.73
C GLU A 91 5.49 -6.13 -3.31
N CYS A 92 5.47 -4.82 -3.10
CA CYS A 92 5.63 -4.24 -1.78
C CYS A 92 4.58 -4.76 -0.81
N LEU A 93 3.32 -4.72 -1.23
CA LEU A 93 2.19 -5.12 -0.39
C LEU A 93 2.18 -6.62 -0.15
N ASP A 94 2.55 -7.41 -1.16
CA ASP A 94 2.65 -8.87 -1.02
C ASP A 94 3.75 -9.24 -0.03
N LYS A 95 4.87 -8.53 -0.06
CA LYS A 95 5.95 -8.77 0.89
C LYS A 95 5.52 -8.46 2.32
N LEU A 96 4.77 -7.37 2.51
CA LEU A 96 4.22 -7.06 3.82
C LEU A 96 3.23 -8.13 4.27
N THR A 97 2.39 -8.61 3.36
CA THR A 97 1.44 -9.69 3.66
C THR A 97 2.17 -10.96 4.12
N GLU A 98 3.25 -11.35 3.43
CA GLU A 98 4.05 -12.49 3.83
C GLU A 98 4.61 -12.32 5.24
N THR A 99 5.11 -11.14 5.55
CA THR A 99 5.66 -10.85 6.87
C THR A 99 4.59 -10.91 7.95
N LEU A 100 3.40 -10.40 7.66
CA LEU A 100 2.25 -10.46 8.58
C LEU A 100 1.81 -11.90 8.81
N ASP A 101 1.76 -12.71 7.75
CA ASP A 101 1.39 -14.12 7.86
C ASP A 101 2.40 -14.89 8.71
N ALA A 102 3.69 -14.61 8.54
CA ALA A 102 4.72 -15.22 9.37
C ALA A 102 4.57 -14.83 10.84
N ALA A 103 4.24 -13.58 11.11
CA ALA A 103 4.00 -13.10 12.48
C ALA A 103 2.74 -13.74 13.07
N ARG A 104 1.72 -13.99 12.25
CA ARG A 104 0.48 -14.62 12.70
C ARG A 104 0.71 -16.06 13.17
N LYS A 105 1.66 -16.75 12.55
CA LYS A 105 1.97 -18.15 12.89
C LYS A 105 2.82 -18.30 14.15
N LYS A 106 3.40 -17.25 14.62
CA LYS A 106 4.15 -17.25 15.87
C LYS A 106 3.19 -17.13 17.05
#